data_02639a2de32fa5fa491299a22a33cfe2
#
_entry.id   02639a2de32fa5fa491299a22a33cfe2
#
_cell.length_a   1.000
_cell.length_b   1.000
_cell.length_c   1.000
_cell.angle_alpha   90.00
_cell.angle_beta   90.00
_cell.angle_gamma   90.00
#
_symmetry.space_group_name_H-M   'P 1'
#
loop_
_entity.id
_entity.type
_entity.pdbx_description
1 polymer ?
#
loop_
_entity_poly.entity_id
_entity_poly.type
_entity_poly.pdbx_seq_one_letter_code
_entity_poly.pdbx_strand_id
1 'polypeptide(L)'
;AQLLQRPFFHLSATHSTVKDVREVIEKIEKSPLFHQQTPIVFLDEIHRFSKSQQDSLLHAVEKGLFILIGATTENPSFEVITPLLSRCQVYVLKPLNDLKKLVNRAIENDVELKNKKIEVKEYEALIRFSGGDARKLLNIIELLFTAETSDTIVITNDYVQHILQEKLAVYDKNGEMHYDVISAFIKSIRGSDPNAAVYYLARMLLGGEDVKFIAR
;
A
#
# COMPACT_ATOMS: atom_id res chain seq x y z
N ALA A 1 14.66 -13.71 1.05
CA ALA A 1 14.93 -14.65 2.11
C ALA A 1 14.76 -16.09 1.62
N GLN A 2 13.61 -16.47 1.08
CA GLN A 2 13.35 -17.85 0.60
C GLN A 2 14.36 -18.33 -0.45
N LEU A 3 14.64 -17.50 -1.47
CA LEU A 3 15.64 -17.83 -2.51
C LEU A 3 17.05 -18.01 -1.96
N LEU A 4 17.40 -17.30 -0.90
CA LEU A 4 18.72 -17.34 -0.28
C LEU A 4 18.78 -18.29 0.92
N GLN A 5 17.64 -18.90 1.29
CA GLN A 5 17.47 -19.76 2.46
C GLN A 5 18.00 -19.13 3.77
N ARG A 6 17.96 -17.78 3.87
CA ARG A 6 18.42 -17.04 5.03
C ARG A 6 17.28 -16.77 6.02
N PRO A 7 17.55 -16.79 7.33
CA PRO A 7 16.60 -16.34 8.33
C PRO A 7 16.14 -14.91 8.05
N PHE A 8 14.84 -14.65 8.25
CA PHE A 8 14.22 -13.38 7.88
C PHE A 8 13.42 -12.82 9.04
N PHE A 9 13.70 -11.57 9.39
CA PHE A 9 12.96 -10.80 10.37
C PHE A 9 12.31 -9.61 9.67
N HIS A 10 11.03 -9.41 9.92
CA HIS A 10 10.27 -8.28 9.41
C HIS A 10 9.88 -7.36 10.56
N LEU A 11 10.26 -6.10 10.47
CA LEU A 11 9.87 -5.01 11.36
C LEU A 11 9.13 -3.95 10.53
N SER A 12 8.11 -3.34 11.12
CA SER A 12 7.45 -2.19 10.54
C SER A 12 7.62 -0.99 11.46
N ALA A 13 8.22 0.08 10.96
CA ALA A 13 8.47 1.27 11.77
C ALA A 13 7.19 1.97 12.26
N THR A 14 6.02 1.63 11.69
CA THR A 14 4.73 2.13 12.15
C THR A 14 4.25 1.45 13.43
N HIS A 15 4.71 0.22 13.72
CA HIS A 15 4.25 -0.58 14.84
C HIS A 15 5.37 -1.03 15.78
N SER A 16 6.62 -1.03 15.31
CA SER A 16 7.75 -1.51 16.09
C SER A 16 8.34 -0.41 16.97
N THR A 17 8.65 -0.78 18.20
CA THR A 17 9.31 0.07 19.20
C THR A 17 10.83 -0.14 19.21
N VAL A 18 11.57 0.71 19.93
CA VAL A 18 13.03 0.49 20.21
C VAL A 18 13.26 -0.88 20.84
N LYS A 19 12.32 -1.32 21.68
CA LYS A 19 12.42 -2.61 22.38
C LYS A 19 12.39 -3.76 21.39
N ASP A 20 11.46 -3.72 20.43
CA ASP A 20 11.32 -4.78 19.40
C ASP A 20 12.59 -4.89 18.55
N VAL A 21 13.19 -3.75 18.19
CA VAL A 21 14.46 -3.73 17.46
C VAL A 21 15.58 -4.39 18.28
N ARG A 22 15.68 -4.04 19.57
CA ARG A 22 16.69 -4.62 20.46
C ARG A 22 16.48 -6.11 20.67
N GLU A 23 15.24 -6.57 20.84
CA GLU A 23 14.91 -7.98 20.97
C GLU A 23 15.35 -8.79 19.76
N VAL A 24 15.15 -8.27 18.54
CA VAL A 24 15.61 -8.91 17.31
C VAL A 24 17.14 -8.95 17.27
N ILE A 25 17.82 -7.87 17.61
CA ILE A 25 19.30 -7.83 17.66
C ILE A 25 19.84 -8.85 18.67
N GLU A 26 19.30 -8.85 19.90
CA GLU A 26 19.72 -9.80 20.93
C GLU A 26 19.46 -11.26 20.53
N LYS A 27 18.33 -11.52 19.89
CA LYS A 27 18.00 -12.86 19.39
C LYS A 27 19.03 -13.31 18.35
N ILE A 28 19.46 -12.41 17.48
CA ILE A 28 20.48 -12.71 16.46
C ILE A 28 21.85 -12.93 17.13
N GLU A 29 22.26 -12.06 18.06
CA GLU A 29 23.55 -12.18 18.75
C GLU A 29 23.68 -13.46 19.59
N LYS A 30 22.61 -13.88 20.25
CA LYS A 30 22.61 -15.06 21.13
C LYS A 30 22.49 -16.40 20.40
N SER A 31 22.14 -16.41 19.12
CA SER A 31 21.91 -17.65 18.38
C SER A 31 23.12 -18.08 17.55
N PRO A 32 23.75 -19.21 17.88
CA PRO A 32 24.87 -19.75 17.10
C PRO A 32 24.52 -20.06 15.63
N LEU A 33 23.24 -20.36 15.36
CA LEU A 33 22.74 -20.66 14.00
C LEU A 33 22.88 -19.47 13.06
N PHE A 34 22.76 -18.23 13.58
CA PHE A 34 22.85 -17.02 12.77
C PHE A 34 24.30 -16.61 12.46
N HIS A 35 25.30 -17.19 13.15
CA HIS A 35 26.71 -17.01 12.81
C HIS A 35 27.12 -17.76 11.53
N GLN A 36 26.39 -18.82 11.18
CA GLN A 36 26.64 -19.57 9.94
C GLN A 36 25.92 -18.95 8.73
N GLN A 37 24.75 -18.35 8.95
CA GLN A 37 23.95 -17.72 7.91
C GLN A 37 23.44 -16.35 8.39
N THR A 38 24.15 -15.29 7.99
CA THR A 38 23.75 -13.91 8.32
C THR A 38 22.28 -13.67 7.97
N PRO A 39 21.42 -13.38 8.95
CA PRO A 39 19.99 -13.17 8.70
C PRO A 39 19.74 -11.87 7.93
N ILE A 40 18.54 -11.76 7.39
CA ILE A 40 18.03 -10.53 6.75
C ILE A 40 17.02 -9.89 7.70
N VAL A 41 17.23 -8.61 8.01
CA VAL A 41 16.25 -7.77 8.71
C VAL A 41 15.67 -6.80 7.72
N PHE A 42 14.38 -6.96 7.41
CA PHE A 42 13.62 -6.03 6.57
C PHE A 42 12.87 -5.06 7.48
N LEU A 43 13.10 -3.78 7.27
CA LEU A 43 12.45 -2.70 7.99
C LEU A 43 11.61 -1.86 7.04
N ASP A 44 10.30 -1.98 7.15
CA ASP A 44 9.37 -1.21 6.35
C ASP A 44 9.16 0.19 6.96
N GLU A 45 9.03 1.20 6.09
CA GLU A 45 8.83 2.62 6.44
C GLU A 45 9.90 3.17 7.41
N ILE A 46 11.20 2.88 7.13
CA ILE A 46 12.33 3.23 7.99
C ILE A 46 12.36 4.73 8.38
N HIS A 47 11.80 5.61 7.55
CA HIS A 47 11.70 7.04 7.82
C HIS A 47 10.86 7.37 9.07
N ARG A 48 9.99 6.46 9.50
CA ARG A 48 9.19 6.63 10.71
C ARG A 48 9.94 6.32 11.99
N PHE A 49 11.09 5.70 11.88
CA PHE A 49 11.97 5.51 13.04
C PHE A 49 12.64 6.82 13.44
N SER A 50 12.60 7.12 14.74
CA SER A 50 13.38 8.21 15.31
C SER A 50 14.88 7.99 15.09
N LYS A 51 15.68 9.06 15.16
CA LYS A 51 17.14 8.97 15.04
C LYS A 51 17.75 7.98 16.03
N SER A 52 17.26 7.95 17.28
CA SER A 52 17.71 6.99 18.29
C SER A 52 17.39 5.53 17.96
N GLN A 53 16.26 5.28 17.26
CA GLN A 53 15.93 3.93 16.79
C GLN A 53 16.84 3.50 15.65
N GLN A 54 17.13 4.42 14.73
CA GLN A 54 18.08 4.18 13.65
C GLN A 54 19.52 3.98 14.17
N ASP A 55 19.95 4.73 15.19
CA ASP A 55 21.24 4.53 15.84
C ASP A 55 21.36 3.13 16.46
N SER A 56 20.28 2.59 16.99
CA SER A 56 20.27 1.23 17.54
C SER A 56 20.55 0.16 16.48
N LEU A 57 20.20 0.42 15.22
CA LEU A 57 20.50 -0.47 14.09
C LEU A 57 21.96 -0.35 13.64
N LEU A 58 22.55 0.86 13.76
CA LEU A 58 23.87 1.17 13.23
C LEU A 58 24.94 0.21 13.75
N HIS A 59 24.96 -0.01 15.07
CA HIS A 59 25.95 -0.90 15.69
C HIS A 59 25.86 -2.35 15.20
N ALA A 60 24.64 -2.85 15.01
CA ALA A 60 24.41 -4.20 14.53
C ALA A 60 24.78 -4.35 13.05
N VAL A 61 24.51 -3.31 12.22
CA VAL A 61 24.93 -3.27 10.81
C VAL A 61 26.45 -3.20 10.70
N GLU A 62 27.13 -2.39 11.53
CA GLU A 62 28.60 -2.29 11.57
C GLU A 62 29.27 -3.60 11.93
N LYS A 63 28.71 -4.35 12.87
CA LYS A 63 29.19 -5.67 13.25
C LYS A 63 28.87 -6.77 12.22
N GLY A 64 28.05 -6.47 11.21
CA GLY A 64 27.60 -7.46 10.23
C GLY A 64 26.68 -8.54 10.81
N LEU A 65 25.99 -8.25 11.91
CA LEU A 65 25.09 -9.21 12.58
C LEU A 65 23.96 -9.64 11.66
N PHE A 66 23.50 -8.75 10.80
CA PHE A 66 22.45 -9.01 9.79
C PHE A 66 22.64 -8.13 8.56
N ILE A 67 21.94 -8.49 7.48
CA ILE A 67 21.79 -7.68 6.29
C ILE A 67 20.55 -6.82 6.50
N LEU A 68 20.70 -5.49 6.58
CA LEU A 68 19.58 -4.57 6.67
C LEU A 68 19.02 -4.26 5.29
N ILE A 69 17.71 -4.38 5.14
CA ILE A 69 16.95 -3.89 3.99
C ILE A 69 15.91 -2.91 4.52
N GLY A 70 16.16 -1.62 4.35
CA GLY A 70 15.21 -0.56 4.71
C GLY A 70 14.37 -0.16 3.49
N ALA A 71 13.05 -0.10 3.65
CA ALA A 71 12.14 0.43 2.65
C ALA A 71 11.58 1.79 3.12
N THR A 72 11.44 2.73 2.19
CA THR A 72 10.86 4.04 2.47
C THR A 72 10.20 4.62 1.23
N THR A 73 9.13 5.38 1.42
CA THR A 73 8.49 6.20 0.38
C THR A 73 9.09 7.60 0.30
N GLU A 74 9.89 7.98 1.29
CA GLU A 74 10.52 9.30 1.40
C GLU A 74 11.97 9.28 0.86
N ASN A 75 12.56 10.47 0.68
CA ASN A 75 13.94 10.56 0.26
C ASN A 75 14.89 10.14 1.40
N PRO A 76 15.64 9.03 1.24
CA PRO A 76 16.47 8.49 2.32
C PRO A 76 17.58 9.46 2.76
N SER A 77 18.00 10.40 1.92
CA SER A 77 19.03 11.38 2.28
C SER A 77 18.60 12.36 3.36
N PHE A 78 17.30 12.57 3.55
CA PHE A 78 16.74 13.44 4.59
C PHE A 78 16.26 12.68 5.82
N GLU A 79 15.76 11.46 5.61
CA GLU A 79 15.06 10.71 6.64
C GLU A 79 15.92 9.66 7.35
N VAL A 80 16.94 9.14 6.66
CA VAL A 80 17.85 8.16 7.24
C VAL A 80 19.12 8.87 7.75
N ILE A 81 19.56 8.52 8.96
CA ILE A 81 20.77 9.10 9.53
C ILE A 81 21.98 8.81 8.65
N THR A 82 22.83 9.82 8.46
CA THR A 82 24.00 9.75 7.59
C THR A 82 24.93 8.55 7.90
N PRO A 83 25.22 8.20 9.18
CA PRO A 83 26.05 7.04 9.49
C PRO A 83 25.46 5.72 9.00
N LEU A 84 24.14 5.54 9.05
CA LEU A 84 23.47 4.34 8.56
C LEU A 84 23.42 4.33 7.03
N LEU A 85 23.07 5.47 6.42
CA LEU A 85 22.99 5.62 4.99
C LEU A 85 24.33 5.37 4.30
N SER A 86 25.45 5.81 4.90
CA SER A 86 26.80 5.58 4.35
C SER A 86 27.22 4.11 4.30
N ARG A 87 26.53 3.25 5.03
CA ARG A 87 26.76 1.79 5.08
C ARG A 87 25.75 1.01 4.26
N CYS A 88 24.82 1.70 3.60
CA CYS A 88 23.76 1.10 2.80
C CYS A 88 23.93 1.47 1.33
N GLN A 89 23.53 0.55 0.44
CA GLN A 89 23.36 0.83 -0.98
C GLN A 89 21.91 1.29 -1.20
N VAL A 90 21.75 2.47 -1.81
CA VAL A 90 20.43 2.99 -2.15
C VAL A 90 19.97 2.48 -3.51
N TYR A 91 18.78 1.91 -3.56
CA TYR A 91 18.11 1.48 -4.78
C TYR A 91 16.80 2.23 -4.94
N VAL A 92 16.63 2.94 -6.04
CA VAL A 92 15.38 3.63 -6.36
C VAL A 92 14.50 2.71 -7.17
N LEU A 93 13.36 2.33 -6.61
CA LEU A 93 12.35 1.54 -7.31
C LEU A 93 11.55 2.44 -8.24
N LYS A 94 11.48 2.05 -9.50
CA LYS A 94 10.64 2.74 -10.49
C LYS A 94 9.19 2.22 -10.40
N PRO A 95 8.20 3.06 -10.78
CA PRO A 95 6.82 2.60 -10.94
C PRO A 95 6.75 1.39 -11.88
N LEU A 96 5.77 0.52 -11.66
CA LEU A 96 5.55 -0.63 -12.52
C LEU A 96 5.13 -0.18 -13.93
N ASN A 97 5.91 -0.56 -14.94
CA ASN A 97 5.65 -0.16 -16.32
C ASN A 97 4.56 -1.00 -17.00
N ASP A 98 4.29 -2.21 -16.49
CA ASP A 98 3.40 -3.19 -17.12
C ASP A 98 2.41 -3.76 -16.12
N LEU A 99 1.36 -2.97 -15.86
CA LEU A 99 0.28 -3.38 -14.97
C LEU A 99 -0.58 -4.51 -15.57
N LYS A 100 -0.62 -4.66 -16.90
CA LYS A 100 -1.32 -5.79 -17.56
C LYS A 100 -0.69 -7.12 -17.17
N LYS A 101 0.64 -7.20 -17.12
CA LYS A 101 1.34 -8.40 -16.63
C LYS A 101 1.02 -8.70 -15.17
N LEU A 102 0.87 -7.65 -14.34
CA LEU A 102 0.50 -7.84 -12.94
C LEU A 102 -0.90 -8.46 -12.81
N VAL A 103 -1.89 -7.95 -13.58
CA VAL A 103 -3.25 -8.51 -13.64
C VAL A 103 -3.22 -9.98 -14.01
N ASN A 104 -2.57 -10.32 -15.13
CA ASN A 104 -2.51 -11.69 -15.62
C ASN A 104 -1.83 -12.62 -14.61
N ARG A 105 -0.71 -12.18 -14.02
CA ARG A 105 0.00 -12.93 -12.99
C ARG A 105 -0.83 -13.14 -11.72
N ALA A 106 -1.64 -12.16 -11.32
CA ALA A 106 -2.55 -12.29 -10.19
C ALA A 106 -3.60 -13.36 -10.47
N ILE A 107 -4.26 -13.28 -11.63
CA ILE A 107 -5.29 -14.25 -12.03
C ILE A 107 -4.71 -15.68 -12.12
N GLU A 108 -3.50 -15.83 -12.66
CA GLU A 108 -2.86 -17.15 -12.85
C GLU A 108 -2.35 -17.78 -11.55
N ASN A 109 -1.89 -16.98 -10.58
CA ASN A 109 -1.18 -17.51 -9.41
C ASN A 109 -1.95 -17.41 -8.09
N ASP A 110 -2.97 -16.58 -8.01
CA ASP A 110 -3.77 -16.46 -6.81
C ASP A 110 -4.62 -17.72 -6.59
N VAL A 111 -4.68 -18.17 -5.32
CA VAL A 111 -5.35 -19.43 -4.96
C VAL A 111 -6.87 -19.33 -5.12
N GLU A 112 -7.44 -18.17 -4.80
CA GLU A 112 -8.88 -17.93 -4.86
C GLU A 112 -9.35 -17.65 -6.29
N LEU A 113 -8.58 -16.83 -7.02
CA LEU A 113 -8.90 -16.44 -8.40
C LEU A 113 -8.86 -17.63 -9.39
N LYS A 114 -8.00 -18.62 -9.11
CA LYS A 114 -7.92 -19.86 -9.92
C LYS A 114 -9.20 -20.69 -9.94
N ASN A 115 -10.07 -20.53 -8.95
CA ASN A 115 -11.29 -21.31 -8.82
C ASN A 115 -12.40 -20.82 -9.77
N LYS A 116 -12.23 -19.66 -10.40
CA LYS A 116 -13.16 -19.11 -11.38
C LYS A 116 -12.48 -18.93 -12.73
N LYS A 117 -13.26 -19.00 -13.79
CA LYS A 117 -12.78 -18.69 -15.14
C LYS A 117 -12.83 -17.18 -15.36
N ILE A 118 -11.67 -16.52 -15.35
CA ILE A 118 -11.55 -15.08 -15.53
C ILE A 118 -11.00 -14.78 -16.92
N GLU A 119 -11.75 -14.03 -17.72
CA GLU A 119 -11.36 -13.52 -19.04
C GLU A 119 -11.26 -12.01 -18.99
N VAL A 120 -10.06 -11.47 -19.19
CA VAL A 120 -9.84 -10.01 -19.24
C VAL A 120 -9.86 -9.58 -20.71
N LYS A 121 -10.94 -8.94 -21.13
CA LYS A 121 -11.05 -8.36 -22.48
C LYS A 121 -10.43 -6.98 -22.59
N GLU A 122 -10.57 -6.17 -21.53
CA GLU A 122 -10.14 -4.78 -21.52
C GLU A 122 -9.44 -4.44 -20.20
N TYR A 123 -8.34 -3.69 -20.29
CA TYR A 123 -7.50 -3.33 -19.14
C TYR A 123 -7.54 -1.85 -18.78
N GLU A 124 -8.07 -1.00 -19.65
CA GLU A 124 -7.94 0.45 -19.57
C GLU A 124 -8.61 1.00 -18.29
N ALA A 125 -9.80 0.51 -17.96
CA ALA A 125 -10.52 0.92 -16.75
C ALA A 125 -9.76 0.48 -15.49
N LEU A 126 -9.28 -0.77 -15.42
CA LEU A 126 -8.48 -1.27 -14.32
C LEU A 126 -7.26 -0.39 -14.04
N ILE A 127 -6.50 -0.08 -15.10
CA ILE A 127 -5.29 0.74 -15.01
C ILE A 127 -5.64 2.18 -14.62
N ARG A 128 -6.67 2.75 -15.21
CA ARG A 128 -7.14 4.11 -14.92
C ARG A 128 -7.56 4.26 -13.47
N PHE A 129 -8.40 3.36 -12.96
CA PHE A 129 -8.91 3.45 -11.59
C PHE A 129 -7.87 3.11 -10.53
N SER A 130 -6.87 2.28 -10.87
CA SER A 130 -5.72 2.03 -9.98
C SER A 130 -4.78 3.23 -9.86
N GLY A 131 -4.82 4.17 -10.81
CA GLY A 131 -3.87 5.28 -10.88
C GLY A 131 -2.40 4.84 -11.00
N GLY A 132 -2.15 3.63 -11.52
CA GLY A 132 -0.80 3.07 -11.60
C GLY A 132 -0.31 2.37 -10.33
N ASP A 133 -1.11 2.35 -9.27
CA ASP A 133 -0.79 1.69 -8.01
C ASP A 133 -1.17 0.20 -8.06
N ALA A 134 -0.17 -0.67 -7.83
CA ALA A 134 -0.34 -2.11 -7.87
C ALA A 134 -1.30 -2.64 -6.79
N ARG A 135 -1.26 -2.08 -5.59
CA ARG A 135 -2.13 -2.51 -4.48
C ARG A 135 -3.58 -2.17 -4.78
N LYS A 136 -3.83 -0.93 -5.26
CA LYS A 136 -5.18 -0.53 -5.70
C LYS A 136 -5.68 -1.41 -6.85
N LEU A 137 -4.80 -1.74 -7.81
CA LEU A 137 -5.15 -2.61 -8.93
C LEU A 137 -5.58 -4.00 -8.45
N LEU A 138 -4.82 -4.60 -7.55
CA LEU A 138 -5.16 -5.92 -6.99
C LEU A 138 -6.45 -5.87 -6.16
N ASN A 139 -6.66 -4.82 -5.37
CA ASN A 139 -7.90 -4.63 -4.62
C ASN A 139 -9.13 -4.48 -5.55
N ILE A 140 -8.96 -3.82 -6.70
CA ILE A 140 -10.03 -3.74 -7.71
C ILE A 140 -10.35 -5.14 -8.25
N ILE A 141 -9.34 -5.94 -8.57
CA ILE A 141 -9.55 -7.33 -9.06
C ILE A 141 -10.27 -8.18 -8.02
N GLU A 142 -9.85 -8.12 -6.76
CA GLU A 142 -10.50 -8.80 -5.64
C GLU A 142 -11.96 -8.36 -5.49
N LEU A 143 -12.24 -7.08 -5.64
CA LEU A 143 -13.58 -6.52 -5.60
C LEU A 143 -14.47 -7.05 -6.73
N LEU A 144 -13.97 -7.09 -7.96
CA LEU A 144 -14.69 -7.63 -9.11
C LEU A 144 -14.98 -9.12 -8.94
N PHE A 145 -14.01 -9.86 -8.39
CA PHE A 145 -14.15 -11.28 -8.09
C PHE A 145 -15.22 -11.54 -7.02
N THR A 146 -15.26 -10.70 -5.98
CA THR A 146 -16.21 -10.84 -4.87
C THR A 146 -17.63 -10.41 -5.27
N ALA A 147 -17.76 -9.44 -6.17
CA ALA A 147 -19.06 -8.93 -6.64
C ALA A 147 -19.78 -9.92 -7.56
N GLU A 148 -19.03 -10.77 -8.25
CA GLU A 148 -19.61 -11.72 -9.23
C GLU A 148 -19.82 -13.10 -8.60
N THR A 149 -21.05 -13.58 -8.68
CA THR A 149 -21.45 -14.90 -8.17
C THR A 149 -21.29 -16.02 -9.18
N SER A 150 -21.12 -15.69 -10.48
CA SER A 150 -20.95 -16.69 -11.53
C SER A 150 -19.54 -17.30 -11.54
N ASP A 151 -19.43 -18.51 -12.09
CA ASP A 151 -18.14 -19.21 -12.23
C ASP A 151 -17.24 -18.60 -13.33
N THR A 152 -17.83 -17.75 -14.18
CA THR A 152 -17.10 -17.08 -15.26
C THR A 152 -17.24 -15.57 -15.14
N ILE A 153 -16.09 -14.88 -15.08
CA ILE A 153 -16.02 -13.42 -14.98
C ILE A 153 -15.41 -12.88 -16.27
N VAL A 154 -16.14 -12.00 -16.96
CA VAL A 154 -15.62 -11.29 -18.14
C VAL A 154 -15.36 -9.83 -17.74
N ILE A 155 -14.09 -9.46 -17.67
CA ILE A 155 -13.68 -8.11 -17.27
C ILE A 155 -13.64 -7.22 -18.51
N THR A 156 -14.58 -6.27 -18.57
CA THR A 156 -14.65 -5.18 -19.56
C THR A 156 -14.54 -3.83 -18.85
N ASN A 157 -14.28 -2.77 -19.60
CA ASN A 157 -14.22 -1.41 -19.03
C ASN A 157 -15.55 -1.00 -18.38
N ASP A 158 -16.68 -1.34 -19.03
CA ASP A 158 -18.03 -1.05 -18.52
C ASP A 158 -18.32 -1.82 -17.23
N TYR A 159 -17.95 -3.11 -17.18
CA TYR A 159 -18.10 -3.92 -15.97
C TYR A 159 -17.31 -3.35 -14.79
N VAL A 160 -16.03 -3.02 -15.01
CA VAL A 160 -15.18 -2.39 -13.97
C VAL A 160 -15.81 -1.08 -13.47
N GLN A 161 -16.25 -0.23 -14.39
CA GLN A 161 -16.85 1.05 -14.04
C GLN A 161 -18.16 0.88 -13.26
N HIS A 162 -19.02 -0.03 -13.64
CA HIS A 162 -20.28 -0.32 -12.97
C HIS A 162 -20.06 -0.77 -11.54
N ILE A 163 -19.22 -1.78 -11.32
CA ILE A 163 -18.95 -2.31 -9.98
C ILE A 163 -18.29 -1.26 -9.08
N LEU A 164 -17.35 -0.49 -9.60
CA LEU A 164 -16.69 0.55 -8.81
C LEU A 164 -17.66 1.68 -8.45
N GLN A 165 -18.58 2.06 -9.33
CA GLN A 165 -19.59 3.07 -9.04
C GLN A 165 -20.60 2.60 -7.98
N GLU A 166 -21.09 1.36 -8.08
CA GLU A 166 -22.00 0.78 -7.08
C GLU A 166 -21.34 0.72 -5.69
N LYS A 167 -20.07 0.30 -5.62
CA LYS A 167 -19.35 0.21 -4.36
C LYS A 167 -18.94 1.58 -3.80
N LEU A 168 -18.63 2.55 -4.64
CA LEU A 168 -18.42 3.93 -4.18
C LEU A 168 -19.69 4.52 -3.55
N ALA A 169 -20.86 4.23 -4.13
CA ALA A 169 -22.13 4.66 -3.54
C ALA A 169 -22.44 3.97 -2.19
N VAL A 170 -22.03 2.70 -2.03
CA VAL A 170 -22.19 1.95 -0.77
C VAL A 170 -21.13 2.34 0.26
N TYR A 171 -19.90 2.64 -0.17
CA TYR A 171 -18.80 3.02 0.71
C TYR A 171 -18.99 4.42 1.33
N ASP A 172 -19.67 5.33 0.61
CA ASP A 172 -19.97 6.69 1.09
C ASP A 172 -21.01 6.71 2.23
N LYS A 173 -21.76 5.63 2.42
CA LYS A 173 -22.80 5.58 3.48
C LYS A 173 -22.27 5.39 4.91
N ASN A 174 -21.03 4.89 5.11
CA ASN A 174 -20.55 4.46 6.44
C ASN A 174 -19.10 4.83 6.79
N GLY A 175 -18.36 5.68 6.08
CA GLY A 175 -16.91 5.76 6.31
C GLY A 175 -16.25 7.12 6.21
N GLU A 176 -14.96 7.12 6.38
CA GLU A 176 -14.03 8.27 6.41
C GLU A 176 -14.11 9.19 5.17
N MET A 177 -14.47 8.65 4.00
CA MET A 177 -14.67 9.44 2.77
C MET A 177 -15.82 10.45 2.88
N HIS A 178 -16.82 10.19 3.71
CA HIS A 178 -17.90 11.13 4.00
C HIS A 178 -17.36 12.46 4.53
N TYR A 179 -16.50 12.40 5.56
CA TYR A 179 -15.88 13.58 6.14
C TYR A 179 -14.91 14.29 5.18
N ASP A 180 -14.22 13.54 4.34
CA ASP A 180 -13.30 14.10 3.34
C ASP A 180 -14.05 14.87 2.26
N VAL A 181 -15.17 14.33 1.76
CA VAL A 181 -16.01 14.99 0.75
C VAL A 181 -16.65 16.25 1.33
N ILE A 182 -17.17 16.19 2.56
CA ILE A 182 -17.71 17.38 3.26
C ILE A 182 -16.62 18.44 3.45
N SER A 183 -15.44 18.04 3.92
CA SER A 183 -14.31 18.94 4.11
C SER A 183 -13.86 19.58 2.80
N ALA A 184 -13.83 18.82 1.71
CA ALA A 184 -13.50 19.31 0.38
C ALA A 184 -14.57 20.29 -0.14
N PHE A 185 -15.85 19.99 0.07
CA PHE A 185 -16.97 20.89 -0.27
C PHE A 185 -16.85 22.23 0.45
N ILE A 186 -16.67 22.21 1.78
CA ILE A 186 -16.51 23.42 2.59
C ILE A 186 -15.28 24.24 2.13
N LYS A 187 -14.15 23.56 1.88
CA LYS A 187 -12.92 24.21 1.40
C LYS A 187 -13.11 24.83 0.02
N SER A 188 -13.85 24.18 -0.87
CA SER A 188 -14.16 24.72 -2.21
C SER A 188 -14.98 26.00 -2.13
N ILE A 189 -16.01 26.05 -1.25
CA ILE A 189 -16.80 27.25 -1.01
C ILE A 189 -15.94 28.38 -0.43
N ARG A 190 -15.13 28.08 0.59
CA ARG A 190 -14.23 29.06 1.21
C ARG A 190 -13.14 29.57 0.26
N GLY A 191 -12.68 28.71 -0.64
CA GLY A 191 -11.71 29.04 -1.67
C GLY A 191 -12.30 29.74 -2.90
N SER A 192 -13.63 29.97 -2.92
CA SER A 192 -14.35 30.56 -4.04
C SER A 192 -14.14 29.82 -5.36
N ASP A 193 -14.05 28.47 -5.31
CA ASP A 193 -14.00 27.60 -6.48
C ASP A 193 -15.40 26.99 -6.75
N PRO A 194 -16.20 27.60 -7.65
CA PRO A 194 -17.56 27.14 -7.91
C PRO A 194 -17.59 25.77 -8.61
N ASN A 195 -16.60 25.43 -9.41
CA ASN A 195 -16.55 24.16 -10.12
C ASN A 195 -16.31 23.00 -9.16
N ALA A 196 -15.34 23.14 -8.26
CA ALA A 196 -15.08 22.16 -7.22
C ALA A 196 -16.26 22.05 -6.25
N ALA A 197 -16.89 23.17 -5.87
CA ALA A 197 -18.06 23.17 -4.98
C ALA A 197 -19.24 22.38 -5.59
N VAL A 198 -19.58 22.61 -6.85
CA VAL A 198 -20.65 21.87 -7.55
C VAL A 198 -20.29 20.39 -7.68
N TYR A 199 -19.04 20.06 -7.96
CA TYR A 199 -18.58 18.68 -8.05
C TYR A 199 -18.76 17.92 -6.72
N TYR A 200 -18.28 18.50 -5.61
CA TYR A 200 -18.41 17.84 -4.31
C TYR A 200 -19.84 17.80 -3.81
N LEU A 201 -20.65 18.83 -4.10
CA LEU A 201 -22.09 18.82 -3.84
C LEU A 201 -22.79 17.66 -4.56
N ALA A 202 -22.53 17.48 -5.85
CA ALA A 202 -23.07 16.37 -6.62
C ALA A 202 -22.65 15.00 -6.02
N ARG A 203 -21.41 14.87 -5.58
CA ARG A 203 -20.95 13.66 -4.89
C ARG A 203 -21.67 13.39 -3.57
N MET A 204 -21.93 14.42 -2.78
CA MET A 204 -22.68 14.29 -1.52
C MET A 204 -24.13 13.83 -1.80
N LEU A 205 -24.79 14.43 -2.79
CA LEU A 205 -26.16 14.07 -3.17
C LEU A 205 -26.25 12.62 -3.71
N LEU A 206 -25.31 12.22 -4.57
CA LEU A 206 -25.23 10.86 -5.10
C LEU A 206 -24.90 9.82 -4.01
N GLY A 207 -24.10 10.20 -3.01
CA GLY A 207 -23.80 9.40 -1.83
C GLY A 207 -24.98 9.25 -0.85
N GLY A 208 -26.08 9.96 -1.08
CA GLY A 208 -27.31 9.90 -0.27
C GLY A 208 -27.24 10.73 1.02
N GLU A 209 -26.43 11.81 1.01
CA GLU A 209 -26.36 12.76 2.12
C GLU A 209 -27.68 13.48 2.35
N ASP A 210 -28.00 13.74 3.62
CA ASP A 210 -29.21 14.52 3.97
C ASP A 210 -29.10 15.96 3.45
N VAL A 211 -30.03 16.31 2.57
CA VAL A 211 -30.11 17.65 1.97
C VAL A 211 -30.18 18.74 3.04
N LYS A 212 -30.81 18.48 4.19
CA LYS A 212 -30.84 19.42 5.31
C LYS A 212 -29.48 19.60 5.98
N PHE A 213 -28.64 18.55 5.98
CA PHE A 213 -27.26 18.64 6.45
C PHE A 213 -26.42 19.49 5.50
N ILE A 214 -26.57 19.30 4.19
CA ILE A 214 -25.84 20.08 3.17
C ILE A 214 -26.19 21.55 3.22
N ALA A 215 -27.46 21.88 3.54
CA ALA A 215 -27.97 23.24 3.56
C ALA A 215 -27.60 24.04 4.85
N ARG A 216 -27.04 23.43 5.85
CA ARG A 216 -26.58 24.07 7.10
C ARG A 216 -25.13 24.53 6.99
#